data_9d2258776283d6bb63a6df5c49975e45
#
_entry.id   9d2258776283d6bb63a6df5c49975e45
#
_cell.length_a   1.000
_cell.length_b   1.000
_cell.length_c   1.000
_cell.angle_alpha   90.00
_cell.angle_beta   90.00
_cell.angle_gamma   90.00
#
_symmetry.space_group_name_H-M   'P 1'
#
loop_
_entity.id
_entity.type
_entity.pdbx_description
1 polymer ?
#
loop_
_entity_poly.entity_id
_entity_poly.type
_entity_poly.pdbx_seq_one_letter_code
_entity_poly.pdbx_strand_id
1 'polypeptide(L)'
;MRRTAEDAAKTRVALLKAALKSFEEKGWRGATFEYVAERAGVTRGALNHHFRDKQALLTEALEWGWRDYGQRLFAQDNGATDTSAHDALKGLLTEFTRLLTGDARFRALASTTVLVAPQALEYSEHNSALDEWHDRIEGLISKPEGDSAFPTSGEIANLVLVLLQ
;
A
#
# COMPACT_ATOMS: atom_id res chain seq x y z
N MET A 1 23.86 -17.40 -18.88
CA MET A 1 23.89 -17.48 -17.39
C MET A 1 22.46 -17.59 -16.89
N ARG A 2 22.11 -18.67 -16.18
CA ARG A 2 20.73 -18.91 -15.69
C ARG A 2 20.48 -17.96 -14.52
N ARG A 3 19.50 -17.03 -14.64
CA ARG A 3 19.10 -16.16 -13.54
C ARG A 3 18.70 -17.01 -12.34
N THR A 4 19.19 -16.68 -11.16
CA THR A 4 18.80 -17.36 -9.92
C THR A 4 17.38 -16.92 -9.54
N ALA A 5 16.67 -17.69 -8.72
CA ALA A 5 15.37 -17.31 -8.19
C ALA A 5 15.45 -15.97 -7.41
N GLU A 6 16.57 -15.74 -6.75
CA GLU A 6 16.83 -14.48 -6.04
C GLU A 6 16.96 -13.28 -6.99
N ASP A 7 17.62 -13.43 -8.14
CA ASP A 7 17.73 -12.35 -9.14
C ASP A 7 16.36 -12.03 -9.75
N ALA A 8 15.52 -13.05 -9.95
CA ALA A 8 14.14 -12.87 -10.42
C ALA A 8 13.30 -12.10 -9.39
N ALA A 9 13.42 -12.43 -8.11
CA ALA A 9 12.72 -11.73 -7.03
C ALA A 9 13.16 -10.25 -6.91
N LYS A 10 14.47 -9.99 -7.00
CA LYS A 10 15.01 -8.61 -7.02
C LYS A 10 14.47 -7.81 -8.21
N THR A 11 14.45 -8.42 -9.40
CA THR A 11 13.91 -7.79 -10.61
C THR A 11 12.43 -7.47 -10.43
N ARG A 12 11.63 -8.40 -9.87
CA ARG A 12 10.21 -8.17 -9.61
C ARG A 12 9.97 -6.98 -8.68
N VAL A 13 10.70 -6.91 -7.56
CA VAL A 13 10.61 -5.77 -6.63
C VAL A 13 11.02 -4.45 -7.31
N ALA A 14 12.05 -4.45 -8.14
CA ALA A 14 12.45 -3.26 -8.90
C ALA A 14 11.34 -2.79 -9.85
N LEU A 15 10.66 -3.72 -10.51
CA LEU A 15 9.51 -3.44 -11.38
C LEU A 15 8.33 -2.85 -10.60
N LEU A 16 7.98 -3.38 -9.43
CA LEU A 16 6.90 -2.87 -8.58
C LEU A 16 7.18 -1.43 -8.11
N LYS A 17 8.41 -1.15 -7.68
CA LYS A 17 8.85 0.21 -7.32
C LYS A 17 8.77 1.18 -8.51
N ALA A 18 9.27 0.76 -9.67
CA ALA A 18 9.23 1.56 -10.89
C ALA A 18 7.78 1.81 -11.35
N ALA A 19 6.90 0.83 -11.19
CA ALA A 19 5.49 0.94 -11.52
C ALA A 19 4.79 2.01 -10.68
N LEU A 20 4.89 1.96 -9.35
CA LEU A 20 4.30 2.98 -8.46
C LEU A 20 4.74 4.39 -8.86
N LYS A 21 6.04 4.58 -9.08
CA LYS A 21 6.57 5.89 -9.47
C LYS A 21 6.09 6.33 -10.87
N SER A 22 5.97 5.39 -11.79
CA SER A 22 5.47 5.68 -13.14
C SER A 22 3.98 6.03 -13.14
N PHE A 23 3.19 5.33 -12.33
CA PHE A 23 1.76 5.62 -12.17
C PHE A 23 1.52 6.97 -11.49
N GLU A 24 2.29 7.32 -10.47
CA GLU A 24 2.24 8.64 -9.83
C GLU A 24 2.52 9.76 -10.84
N GLU A 25 3.57 9.62 -11.65
CA GLU A 25 4.02 10.68 -12.56
C GLU A 25 3.20 10.80 -13.85
N LYS A 26 2.72 9.70 -14.38
CA LYS A 26 2.10 9.62 -15.72
C LYS A 26 0.63 9.23 -15.69
N GLY A 27 0.09 8.84 -14.53
CA GLY A 27 -1.25 8.32 -14.39
C GLY A 27 -1.44 6.97 -15.11
N TRP A 28 -2.68 6.48 -15.09
CA TRP A 28 -3.02 5.19 -15.69
C TRP A 28 -2.64 5.10 -17.19
N ARG A 29 -3.00 6.11 -17.97
CA ARG A 29 -2.80 6.06 -19.43
C ARG A 29 -1.33 6.20 -19.82
N GLY A 30 -0.58 7.09 -19.16
CA GLY A 30 0.79 7.42 -19.53
C GLY A 30 1.85 6.44 -19.01
N ALA A 31 1.58 5.68 -17.95
CA ALA A 31 2.49 4.65 -17.44
C ALA A 31 2.39 3.38 -18.31
N THR A 32 3.06 3.40 -19.46
CA THR A 32 3.13 2.24 -20.37
C THR A 32 4.12 1.19 -19.86
N PHE A 33 4.01 -0.06 -20.35
CA PHE A 33 4.95 -1.13 -20.00
C PHE A 33 6.39 -0.77 -20.42
N GLU A 34 6.55 -0.11 -21.55
CA GLU A 34 7.85 0.39 -22.01
C GLU A 34 8.44 1.37 -21.00
N TYR A 35 7.64 2.36 -20.57
CA TYR A 35 8.07 3.37 -19.63
C TYR A 35 8.47 2.78 -18.27
N VAL A 36 7.68 1.81 -17.76
CA VAL A 36 8.00 1.12 -16.50
C VAL A 36 9.24 0.26 -16.63
N ALA A 37 9.40 -0.49 -17.73
CA ALA A 37 10.57 -1.35 -17.97
C ALA A 37 11.86 -0.52 -18.07
N GLU A 38 11.83 0.59 -18.82
CA GLU A 38 12.95 1.53 -18.93
C GLU A 38 13.35 2.08 -17.55
N ARG A 39 12.37 2.55 -16.77
CA ARG A 39 12.61 3.04 -15.41
C ARG A 39 13.19 1.98 -14.47
N ALA A 40 12.80 0.73 -14.61
CA ALA A 40 13.32 -0.38 -13.84
C ALA A 40 14.69 -0.88 -14.33
N GLY A 41 15.20 -0.36 -15.44
CA GLY A 41 16.45 -0.80 -16.07
C GLY A 41 16.37 -2.19 -16.68
N VAL A 42 15.19 -2.62 -17.14
CA VAL A 42 14.98 -3.94 -17.77
C VAL A 42 14.33 -3.79 -19.15
N THR A 43 14.32 -4.87 -19.93
CA THR A 43 13.61 -4.88 -21.21
C THR A 43 12.10 -5.07 -20.99
N ARG A 44 11.27 -4.59 -21.93
CA ARG A 44 9.83 -4.88 -21.96
C ARG A 44 9.53 -6.38 -21.91
N GLY A 45 10.34 -7.19 -22.62
CA GLY A 45 10.21 -8.66 -22.60
C GLY A 45 10.44 -9.24 -21.20
N ALA A 46 11.40 -8.72 -20.43
CA ALA A 46 11.60 -9.13 -19.05
C ALA A 46 10.41 -8.74 -18.16
N LEU A 47 9.81 -7.56 -18.35
CA LEU A 47 8.61 -7.16 -17.62
C LEU A 47 7.43 -8.11 -17.94
N ASN A 48 7.20 -8.44 -19.22
CA ASN A 48 6.14 -9.36 -19.65
C ASN A 48 6.29 -10.78 -19.06
N HIS A 49 7.50 -11.20 -18.68
CA HIS A 49 7.69 -12.45 -17.95
C HIS A 49 7.22 -12.40 -16.50
N HIS A 50 7.16 -11.21 -15.91
CA HIS A 50 6.73 -11.02 -14.53
C HIS A 50 5.24 -10.69 -14.40
N PHE A 51 4.68 -9.94 -15.34
CA PHE A 51 3.31 -9.44 -15.29
C PHE A 51 2.63 -9.62 -16.64
N ARG A 52 1.43 -10.22 -16.63
CA ARG A 52 0.65 -10.49 -17.85
C ARG A 52 0.16 -9.21 -18.53
N ASP A 53 -0.21 -8.20 -17.75
CA ASP A 53 -0.76 -6.94 -18.22
C ASP A 53 -0.52 -5.80 -17.20
N LYS A 54 -0.89 -4.59 -17.58
CA LYS A 54 -0.70 -3.39 -16.77
C LYS A 54 -1.58 -3.38 -15.52
N GLN A 55 -2.75 -4.00 -15.57
CA GLN A 55 -3.66 -4.12 -14.44
C GLN A 55 -3.06 -5.02 -13.37
N ALA A 56 -2.57 -6.20 -13.75
CA ALA A 56 -1.86 -7.12 -12.84
C ALA A 56 -0.63 -6.45 -12.22
N LEU A 57 0.13 -5.67 -12.99
CA LEU A 57 1.27 -4.91 -12.47
C LEU A 57 0.83 -3.87 -11.43
N LEU A 58 -0.27 -3.14 -11.68
CA LEU A 58 -0.81 -2.15 -10.75
C LEU A 58 -1.28 -2.81 -9.46
N THR A 59 -2.13 -3.84 -9.56
CA THR A 59 -2.67 -4.57 -8.39
C THR A 59 -1.53 -5.08 -7.49
N GLU A 60 -0.54 -5.76 -8.08
CA GLU A 60 0.58 -6.28 -7.30
C GLU A 60 1.49 -5.19 -6.74
N ALA A 61 1.64 -4.06 -7.44
CA ALA A 61 2.43 -2.94 -6.93
C ALA A 61 1.77 -2.31 -5.70
N LEU A 62 0.43 -2.16 -5.72
CA LEU A 62 -0.33 -1.67 -4.59
C LEU A 62 -0.28 -2.65 -3.41
N GLU A 63 -0.56 -3.93 -3.63
CA GLU A 63 -0.49 -4.94 -2.57
C GLU A 63 0.89 -5.02 -1.92
N TRP A 64 1.94 -5.05 -2.75
CA TRP A 64 3.30 -5.09 -2.25
C TRP A 64 3.64 -3.84 -1.43
N GLY A 65 3.26 -2.66 -1.91
CA GLY A 65 3.51 -1.39 -1.25
C GLY A 65 2.81 -1.31 0.11
N TRP A 66 1.51 -1.58 0.15
CA TRP A 66 0.72 -1.52 1.38
C TRP A 66 1.15 -2.56 2.41
N ARG A 67 1.53 -3.76 1.98
CA ARG A 67 2.07 -4.80 2.87
C ARG A 67 3.41 -4.39 3.49
N ASP A 68 4.34 -3.84 2.69
CA ASP A 68 5.66 -3.38 3.16
C ASP A 68 5.52 -2.23 4.19
N TYR A 69 4.66 -1.25 3.91
CA TYR A 69 4.41 -0.15 4.83
C TYR A 69 3.54 -0.54 6.02
N GLY A 70 2.59 -1.44 5.85
CA GLY A 70 1.79 -1.98 6.96
C GLY A 70 2.67 -2.63 8.03
N GLN A 71 3.63 -3.43 7.62
CA GLN A 71 4.59 -4.03 8.54
C GLN A 71 5.36 -2.96 9.36
N ARG A 72 5.69 -1.83 8.75
CA ARG A 72 6.42 -0.73 9.43
C ARG A 72 5.52 0.08 10.35
N LEU A 73 4.34 0.45 9.87
CA LEU A 73 3.38 1.28 10.60
C LEU A 73 2.87 0.58 11.87
N PHE A 74 2.64 -0.72 11.77
CA PHE A 74 2.15 -1.52 12.89
C PHE A 74 3.27 -2.25 13.67
N ALA A 75 4.55 -2.10 13.29
CA ALA A 75 5.67 -2.74 14.00
C ALA A 75 5.85 -2.21 15.42
N GLN A 76 5.40 -1.01 15.73
CA GLN A 76 5.50 -0.41 17.05
C GLN A 76 4.41 -0.91 18.02
N ASP A 77 3.39 -1.59 17.49
CA ASP A 77 2.32 -2.19 18.29
C ASP A 77 2.69 -3.60 18.82
N ASN A 78 3.94 -3.76 19.26
CA ASN A 78 4.47 -5.02 19.79
C ASN A 78 3.89 -5.39 21.16
N GLY A 79 2.55 -5.32 21.32
CA GLY A 79 1.90 -5.87 22.51
C GLY A 79 2.19 -5.13 23.81
N ALA A 80 2.51 -3.85 23.76
CA ALA A 80 2.52 -3.00 24.94
C ALA A 80 1.09 -2.98 25.50
N THR A 81 0.84 -3.80 26.49
CA THR A 81 -0.47 -4.04 27.12
C THR A 81 -1.07 -2.80 27.78
N ASP A 82 -0.38 -1.65 27.74
CA ASP A 82 -0.73 -0.44 28.47
C ASP A 82 -0.92 0.81 27.59
N THR A 83 -0.87 0.66 26.25
CA THR A 83 -1.12 1.79 25.34
C THR A 83 -2.61 1.93 25.09
N SER A 84 -3.17 3.13 25.35
CA SER A 84 -4.58 3.41 25.07
C SER A 84 -4.85 3.35 23.57
N ALA A 85 -6.09 3.00 23.19
CA ALA A 85 -6.52 3.02 21.77
C ALA A 85 -6.30 4.39 21.12
N HIS A 86 -6.52 5.47 21.90
CA HIS A 86 -6.27 6.84 21.46
C HIS A 86 -4.78 7.09 21.11
N ASP A 87 -3.87 6.66 21.98
CA ASP A 87 -2.43 6.87 21.75
C ASP A 87 -1.91 6.02 20.59
N ALA A 88 -2.41 4.79 20.43
CA ALA A 88 -2.09 3.92 19.32
C ALA A 88 -2.54 4.55 17.98
N LEU A 89 -3.79 5.02 17.90
CA LEU A 89 -4.33 5.69 16.72
C LEU A 89 -3.57 6.99 16.42
N LYS A 90 -3.30 7.81 17.42
CA LYS A 90 -2.51 9.03 17.27
C LYS A 90 -1.10 8.74 16.75
N GLY A 91 -0.45 7.69 17.25
CA GLY A 91 0.85 7.23 16.76
C GLY A 91 0.79 6.83 15.28
N LEU A 92 -0.20 6.04 14.91
CA LEU A 92 -0.43 5.61 13.52
C LEU A 92 -0.62 6.81 12.58
N LEU A 93 -1.51 7.75 12.93
CA LEU A 93 -1.77 8.94 12.11
C LEU A 93 -0.55 9.86 12.01
N THR A 94 0.21 10.00 13.09
CA THR A 94 1.45 10.79 13.10
C THR A 94 2.49 10.18 12.16
N GLU A 95 2.70 8.86 12.23
CA GLU A 95 3.65 8.17 11.38
C GLU A 95 3.20 8.17 9.90
N PHE A 96 1.90 7.98 9.65
CA PHE A 96 1.33 8.08 8.31
C PHE A 96 1.60 9.46 7.70
N THR A 97 1.34 10.53 8.45
CA THR A 97 1.59 11.91 8.00
C THR A 97 3.08 12.15 7.75
N ARG A 98 3.94 11.62 8.61
CA ARG A 98 5.40 11.69 8.44
C ARG A 98 5.85 10.99 7.15
N LEU A 99 5.27 9.83 6.83
CA LEU A 99 5.56 9.10 5.59
C LEU A 99 5.06 9.86 4.36
N LEU A 100 3.85 10.43 4.40
CA LEU A 100 3.32 11.24 3.30
C LEU A 100 4.21 12.45 2.99
N THR A 101 4.78 13.08 4.00
CA THR A 101 5.61 14.28 3.81
C THR A 101 7.07 13.95 3.49
N GLY A 102 7.62 12.87 4.05
CA GLY A 102 9.05 12.54 4.00
C GLY A 102 9.45 11.40 3.08
N ASP A 103 8.53 10.49 2.72
CA ASP A 103 8.85 9.30 1.91
C ASP A 103 8.20 9.37 0.52
N ALA A 104 9.02 9.60 -0.51
CA ALA A 104 8.55 9.72 -1.89
C ALA A 104 7.89 8.42 -2.43
N ARG A 105 8.31 7.24 -1.93
CA ARG A 105 7.70 5.97 -2.32
C ARG A 105 6.33 5.79 -1.68
N PHE A 106 6.18 6.19 -0.43
CA PHE A 106 4.89 6.17 0.25
C PHE A 106 3.90 7.13 -0.42
N ARG A 107 4.33 8.34 -0.78
CA ARG A 107 3.49 9.26 -1.56
C ARG A 107 3.06 8.67 -2.89
N ALA A 108 3.99 8.03 -3.63
CA ALA A 108 3.66 7.37 -4.89
C ALA A 108 2.64 6.25 -4.71
N LEU A 109 2.75 5.48 -3.63
CA LEU A 109 1.79 4.44 -3.27
C LEU A 109 0.41 5.06 -2.98
N ALA A 110 0.32 6.02 -2.07
CA ALA A 110 -0.92 6.66 -1.67
C ALA A 110 -1.60 7.36 -2.86
N SER A 111 -0.87 8.17 -3.64
CA SER A 111 -1.43 8.84 -4.81
C SER A 111 -1.86 7.86 -5.90
N THR A 112 -1.14 6.76 -6.10
CA THR A 112 -1.54 5.72 -7.06
C THR A 112 -2.83 5.03 -6.62
N THR A 113 -2.99 4.76 -5.33
CA THR A 113 -4.22 4.17 -4.77
C THR A 113 -5.43 5.07 -5.01
N VAL A 114 -5.30 6.36 -4.72
CA VAL A 114 -6.43 7.30 -4.79
C VAL A 114 -6.73 7.76 -6.23
N LEU A 115 -5.71 8.03 -7.02
CA LEU A 115 -5.88 8.70 -8.31
C LEU A 115 -5.82 7.76 -9.52
N VAL A 116 -5.14 6.62 -9.41
CA VAL A 116 -4.89 5.72 -10.53
C VAL A 116 -5.69 4.43 -10.45
N ALA A 117 -5.74 3.80 -9.29
CA ALA A 117 -6.46 2.54 -9.11
C ALA A 117 -7.94 2.63 -9.53
N PRO A 118 -8.71 3.69 -9.19
CA PRO A 118 -10.11 3.80 -9.61
C PRO A 118 -10.30 3.89 -11.14
N GLN A 119 -9.26 4.25 -11.89
CA GLN A 119 -9.32 4.32 -13.37
C GLN A 119 -9.04 2.97 -14.03
N ALA A 120 -8.42 2.05 -13.33
CA ALA A 120 -7.84 0.82 -13.86
C ALA A 120 -8.52 -0.45 -13.35
N LEU A 121 -8.98 -0.41 -12.09
CA LEU A 121 -9.52 -1.57 -11.40
C LEU A 121 -11.04 -1.46 -11.35
N GLU A 122 -11.72 -2.56 -11.61
CA GLU A 122 -13.16 -2.63 -11.36
C GLU A 122 -13.40 -2.63 -9.84
N TYR A 123 -14.53 -2.11 -9.42
CA TYR A 123 -14.92 -1.90 -8.01
C TYR A 123 -14.89 -3.17 -7.14
N SER A 124 -14.73 -4.34 -7.76
CA SER A 124 -14.73 -5.66 -7.10
C SER A 124 -13.34 -6.22 -6.81
N GLU A 125 -12.27 -5.56 -7.24
CA GLU A 125 -10.92 -6.06 -6.93
C GLU A 125 -10.51 -5.57 -5.52
N HIS A 126 -10.70 -6.44 -4.53
CA HIS A 126 -10.26 -6.23 -3.16
C HIS A 126 -8.73 -6.12 -3.09
N ASN A 127 -8.26 -5.15 -2.36
CA ASN A 127 -6.85 -5.06 -1.99
C ASN A 127 -6.66 -5.71 -0.61
N SER A 128 -6.24 -6.97 -0.60
CA SER A 128 -6.07 -7.77 0.63
C SER A 128 -5.17 -7.12 1.68
N ALA A 129 -4.23 -6.28 1.25
CA ALA A 129 -3.36 -5.54 2.18
C ALA A 129 -4.12 -4.40 2.89
N LEU A 130 -5.09 -3.76 2.25
CA LEU A 130 -5.94 -2.75 2.89
C LEU A 130 -6.97 -3.40 3.83
N ASP A 131 -7.47 -4.61 3.49
CA ASP A 131 -8.32 -5.38 4.40
C ASP A 131 -7.54 -5.76 5.68
N GLU A 132 -6.28 -6.19 5.55
CA GLU A 132 -5.41 -6.45 6.71
C GLU A 132 -5.19 -5.18 7.56
N TRP A 133 -5.09 -4.02 6.93
CA TRP A 133 -4.98 -2.74 7.64
C TRP A 133 -6.27 -2.41 8.39
N HIS A 134 -7.41 -2.61 7.76
CA HIS A 134 -8.72 -2.44 8.39
C HIS A 134 -8.82 -3.27 9.68
N ASP A 135 -8.53 -4.57 9.59
CA ASP A 135 -8.61 -5.50 10.72
C ASP A 135 -7.66 -5.09 11.85
N ARG A 136 -6.45 -4.64 11.51
CA ARG A 136 -5.48 -4.15 12.49
C ARG A 136 -5.93 -2.87 13.18
N ILE A 137 -6.45 -1.90 12.44
CA ILE A 137 -6.98 -0.64 12.99
C ILE A 137 -8.19 -0.95 13.88
N GLU A 138 -9.10 -1.81 13.44
CA GLU A 138 -10.23 -2.25 14.24
C GLU A 138 -9.77 -2.92 15.54
N GLY A 139 -8.76 -3.78 15.49
CA GLY A 139 -8.15 -4.40 16.67
C GLY A 139 -7.53 -3.39 17.66
N LEU A 140 -6.93 -2.31 17.16
CA LEU A 140 -6.39 -1.24 18.01
C LEU A 140 -7.49 -0.48 18.77
N ILE A 141 -8.65 -0.29 18.13
CA ILE A 141 -9.76 0.52 18.67
C ILE A 141 -10.69 -0.32 19.56
N SER A 142 -10.75 -1.64 19.34
CA SER A 142 -11.67 -2.57 20.03
C SER A 142 -11.30 -2.88 21.46
N LYS A 143 -10.26 -2.28 22.05
CA LYS A 143 -9.98 -2.41 23.50
C LYS A 143 -11.11 -1.72 24.27
N PRO A 144 -11.78 -2.41 25.24
CA PRO A 144 -12.95 -1.87 25.92
C PRO A 144 -12.56 -0.73 26.86
N GLU A 145 -12.73 0.51 26.42
CA GLU A 145 -12.95 1.63 27.31
C GLU A 145 -14.45 1.84 27.39
N GLY A 146 -15.00 1.75 28.61
CA GLY A 146 -16.43 1.74 28.85
C GLY A 146 -17.15 3.00 28.40
N ASP A 147 -18.32 2.73 27.90
CA ASP A 147 -19.50 3.54 27.74
C ASP A 147 -19.80 4.16 26.38
N SER A 148 -21.00 3.97 25.97
CA SER A 148 -21.67 3.78 24.72
C SER A 148 -22.22 5.06 24.06
N ALA A 149 -21.40 6.00 23.67
CA ALA A 149 -21.85 7.12 22.83
C ALA A 149 -20.99 7.37 21.59
N PHE A 150 -20.04 6.48 21.28
CA PHE A 150 -19.11 6.63 20.17
C PHE A 150 -19.43 5.66 19.02
N PRO A 151 -19.03 6.00 17.77
CA PRO A 151 -19.13 5.09 16.64
C PRO A 151 -18.48 3.73 16.95
N THR A 152 -18.98 2.66 16.35
CA THR A 152 -18.38 1.33 16.51
C THR A 152 -16.92 1.32 16.02
N SER A 153 -16.11 0.43 16.57
CA SER A 153 -14.70 0.29 16.16
C SER A 153 -14.54 0.12 14.65
N GLY A 154 -15.44 -0.64 14.00
CA GLY A 154 -15.46 -0.81 12.55
C GLY A 154 -15.78 0.48 11.79
N GLU A 155 -16.69 1.32 12.28
CA GLU A 155 -16.99 2.62 11.66
C GLU A 155 -15.80 3.57 11.76
N ILE A 156 -15.11 3.58 12.90
CA ILE A 156 -13.88 4.39 13.08
C ILE A 156 -12.76 3.86 12.19
N ALA A 157 -12.56 2.55 12.10
CA ALA A 157 -11.55 1.94 11.23
C ALA A 157 -11.81 2.29 9.76
N ASN A 158 -13.05 2.21 9.29
CA ASN A 158 -13.44 2.64 7.96
C ASN A 158 -13.19 4.13 7.73
N LEU A 159 -13.54 4.99 8.70
CA LEU A 159 -13.30 6.43 8.60
C LEU A 159 -11.80 6.74 8.50
N VAL A 160 -10.98 6.08 9.32
CA VAL A 160 -9.51 6.23 9.26
C VAL A 160 -8.99 5.81 7.89
N LEU A 161 -9.42 4.66 7.35
CA LEU A 161 -9.02 4.23 6.02
C LEU A 161 -9.46 5.21 4.92
N VAL A 162 -10.67 5.75 5.00
CA VAL A 162 -11.15 6.78 4.05
C VAL A 162 -10.32 8.06 4.15
N LEU A 163 -9.90 8.47 5.35
CA LEU A 163 -9.03 9.64 5.54
C LEU A 163 -7.58 9.40 5.07
N LEU A 164 -7.17 8.13 4.98
CA LEU A 164 -5.84 7.72 4.54
C LEU A 164 -5.78 7.44 3.02
N GLN A 165 -6.90 7.45 2.31
CA GLN A 165 -7.03 7.32 0.85
C GLN A 165 -7.13 8.69 0.18
#